data_44b0ed58a5ed6b1b847e0276eb66bf0b
#
_entry.id   44b0ed58a5ed6b1b847e0276eb66bf0b
#
_cell.length_a   1.000
_cell.length_b   1.000
_cell.length_c   1.000
_cell.angle_alpha   90.00
_cell.angle_beta   90.00
_cell.angle_gamma   90.00
#
_symmetry.space_group_name_H-M   'P 1'
#
loop_
_entity.id
_entity.type
_entity.pdbx_description
1 polymer ?
#
loop_
_entity_poly.entity_id
_entity_poly.type
_entity_poly.pdbx_seq_one_letter_code
_entity_poly.pdbx_strand_id
1 'polypeptide(L)'
;MLQGNKLNLALIGTWGRGEAHFSALKSQNVVALCDINDDHLAFGAKQFPKAAKYIDWRKLLDDHQKLGLDGVIICTADHHHAFISNWALNRGLHVYCEKPLANTIEEARIVRANYLSKKNKLATQVGMQRHAFQNFNRLRELVRGNAIGELSAAYAWGNRQIRRPGYYPSAGNPPSNLHYDLWLGPAPYHPYNPGYFKGGPGANCLEWNMFWDFGNGQIGDMGSHTMDLLWNVVDAQYATTAEA
;
A
#
# COMPACT_ATOMS: atom_id res chain seq x y z
N MET A 1 30.31 -3.93 -6.44
CA MET A 1 28.87 -3.60 -6.65
C MET A 1 28.49 -4.21 -8.00
N LEU A 2 27.60 -5.18 -8.02
CA LEU A 2 27.03 -5.70 -9.26
C LEU A 2 26.22 -4.57 -9.89
N GLN A 3 26.66 -4.02 -11.01
CA GLN A 3 25.84 -3.15 -11.85
C GLN A 3 24.76 -4.03 -12.50
N GLY A 4 23.67 -4.28 -11.77
CA GLY A 4 22.48 -4.88 -12.36
C GLY A 4 21.82 -3.87 -13.32
N ASN A 5 21.19 -4.35 -14.38
CA ASN A 5 20.37 -3.53 -15.26
C ASN A 5 19.29 -2.83 -14.42
N LYS A 6 19.03 -1.55 -14.72
CA LYS A 6 17.92 -0.81 -14.09
C LYS A 6 16.60 -1.45 -14.46
N LEU A 7 15.71 -1.56 -13.49
CA LEU A 7 14.35 -2.03 -13.71
C LEU A 7 13.47 -0.90 -14.27
N ASN A 8 12.57 -1.25 -15.16
CA ASN A 8 11.52 -0.38 -15.64
C ASN A 8 10.31 -0.50 -14.70
N LEU A 9 10.06 0.53 -13.93
CA LEU A 9 9.05 0.53 -12.88
C LEU A 9 7.94 1.54 -13.14
N ALA A 10 6.73 1.21 -12.71
CA ALA A 10 5.63 2.14 -12.61
C ALA A 10 5.31 2.47 -11.15
N LEU A 11 5.00 3.73 -10.86
CA LEU A 11 4.49 4.17 -9.57
C LEU A 11 3.00 4.51 -9.72
N ILE A 12 2.16 3.82 -8.94
CA ILE A 12 0.71 3.98 -8.90
C ILE A 12 0.32 4.57 -7.56
N GLY A 13 -0.18 5.81 -7.56
CA GLY A 13 -0.27 6.70 -6.41
C GLY A 13 1.00 7.52 -6.23
N THR A 14 1.02 8.77 -6.72
CA THR A 14 2.24 9.57 -6.85
C THR A 14 2.42 10.62 -5.75
N TRP A 15 1.46 10.74 -4.85
CA TRP A 15 1.45 11.71 -3.76
C TRP A 15 1.36 11.02 -2.41
N GLY A 16 1.62 11.77 -1.34
CA GLY A 16 1.51 11.24 0.02
C GLY A 16 2.49 10.08 0.25
N ARG A 17 1.99 8.87 0.40
CA ARG A 17 2.86 7.71 0.59
C ARG A 17 3.74 7.40 -0.62
N GLY A 18 3.25 7.66 -1.83
CA GLY A 18 4.03 7.49 -3.06
C GLY A 18 5.30 8.34 -3.12
N GLU A 19 5.25 9.56 -2.56
CA GLU A 19 6.41 10.45 -2.49
C GLU A 19 7.59 9.83 -1.72
N ALA A 20 7.31 9.04 -0.69
CA ALA A 20 8.35 8.38 0.10
C ALA A 20 9.24 7.43 -0.70
N HIS A 21 8.76 6.96 -1.85
CA HIS A 21 9.52 6.09 -2.76
C HIS A 21 10.38 6.82 -3.78
N PHE A 22 10.22 8.13 -3.95
CA PHE A 22 10.93 8.88 -5.00
C PHE A 22 12.44 8.72 -4.92
N SER A 23 13.01 8.78 -3.71
CA SER A 23 14.47 8.66 -3.53
C SER A 23 14.99 7.31 -4.02
N ALA A 24 14.34 6.22 -3.65
CA ALA A 24 14.72 4.87 -4.08
C ALA A 24 14.51 4.68 -5.60
N LEU A 25 13.40 5.20 -6.12
CA LEU A 25 13.03 5.08 -7.52
C LEU A 25 13.98 5.83 -8.47
N LYS A 26 14.68 6.88 -8.01
CA LYS A 26 15.71 7.59 -8.82
C LYS A 26 16.87 6.68 -9.24
N SER A 27 17.09 5.56 -8.56
CA SER A 27 18.09 4.56 -8.94
C SER A 27 17.65 3.67 -10.10
N GLN A 28 16.37 3.67 -10.45
CA GLN A 28 15.74 2.82 -11.45
C GLN A 28 15.20 3.64 -12.64
N ASN A 29 14.60 2.97 -13.61
CA ASN A 29 13.87 3.62 -14.69
C ASN A 29 12.39 3.72 -14.34
N VAL A 30 11.91 4.88 -13.93
CA VAL A 30 10.46 5.12 -13.77
C VAL A 30 9.88 5.42 -15.15
N VAL A 31 9.22 4.42 -15.73
CA VAL A 31 8.69 4.50 -17.11
C VAL A 31 7.23 4.96 -17.16
N ALA A 32 6.49 4.82 -16.05
CA ALA A 32 5.10 5.27 -15.96
C ALA A 32 4.73 5.76 -14.55
N LEU A 33 3.81 6.72 -14.51
CA LEU A 33 3.17 7.23 -13.32
C LEU A 33 1.65 7.13 -13.49
N CYS A 34 0.94 6.80 -12.41
CA CYS A 34 -0.51 6.80 -12.40
C CYS A 34 -1.03 7.46 -11.13
N ASP A 35 -1.95 8.39 -11.29
CA ASP A 35 -2.73 8.96 -10.17
C ASP A 35 -4.08 9.44 -10.69
N ILE A 36 -5.12 9.28 -9.87
CA ILE A 36 -6.49 9.72 -10.19
C ILE A 36 -6.69 11.22 -9.92
N ASN A 37 -5.72 11.89 -9.38
CA ASN A 37 -5.70 13.33 -9.18
C ASN A 37 -4.63 13.95 -10.08
N ASP A 38 -5.04 14.86 -10.96
CA ASP A 38 -4.16 15.47 -11.97
C ASP A 38 -3.02 16.28 -11.32
N ASP A 39 -3.26 16.93 -10.19
CA ASP A 39 -2.23 17.68 -9.47
C ASP A 39 -1.18 16.74 -8.84
N HIS A 40 -1.63 15.61 -8.28
CA HIS A 40 -0.74 14.59 -7.75
C HIS A 40 0.09 13.95 -8.87
N LEU A 41 -0.53 13.66 -10.00
CA LEU A 41 0.16 13.15 -11.18
C LEU A 41 1.20 14.15 -11.69
N ALA A 42 0.85 15.44 -11.76
CA ALA A 42 1.77 16.50 -12.13
C ALA A 42 2.92 16.65 -11.13
N PHE A 43 2.67 16.48 -9.83
CA PHE A 43 3.69 16.49 -8.79
C PHE A 43 4.71 15.35 -9.00
N GLY A 44 4.25 14.13 -9.21
CA GLY A 44 5.12 12.99 -9.52
C GLY A 44 5.91 13.19 -10.82
N ALA A 45 5.27 13.75 -11.84
CA ALA A 45 5.89 14.01 -13.15
C ALA A 45 7.05 15.03 -13.10
N LYS A 46 7.05 15.94 -12.12
CA LYS A 46 8.21 16.83 -11.90
C LYS A 46 9.46 16.07 -11.47
N GLN A 47 9.29 14.95 -10.78
CA GLN A 47 10.42 14.10 -10.36
C GLN A 47 10.86 13.13 -11.46
N PHE A 48 9.91 12.66 -12.27
CA PHE A 48 10.13 11.67 -13.33
C PHE A 48 9.57 12.17 -14.68
N PRO A 49 10.19 13.22 -15.27
CA PRO A 49 9.62 13.93 -16.42
C PRO A 49 9.53 13.09 -17.70
N LYS A 50 10.27 11.98 -17.77
CA LYS A 50 10.24 11.06 -18.92
C LYS A 50 9.18 9.97 -18.81
N ALA A 51 8.55 9.81 -17.63
CA ALA A 51 7.56 8.78 -17.40
C ALA A 51 6.25 9.08 -18.14
N ALA A 52 5.66 8.07 -18.74
CA ALA A 52 4.31 8.15 -19.30
C ALA A 52 3.29 8.38 -18.17
N LYS A 53 2.25 9.16 -18.42
CA LYS A 53 1.25 9.57 -17.44
C LYS A 53 -0.08 8.88 -17.69
N TYR A 54 -0.65 8.30 -16.64
CA TYR A 54 -1.93 7.61 -16.66
C TYR A 54 -2.80 8.11 -15.51
N ILE A 55 -4.10 8.22 -15.74
CA ILE A 55 -5.11 8.46 -14.68
C ILE A 55 -5.79 7.17 -14.24
N ASP A 56 -5.72 6.12 -15.06
CA ASP A 56 -6.33 4.82 -14.83
C ASP A 56 -5.24 3.73 -14.83
N TRP A 57 -5.04 3.09 -13.69
CA TRP A 57 -4.04 2.03 -13.54
C TRP A 57 -4.31 0.80 -14.43
N ARG A 58 -5.57 0.57 -14.83
CA ARG A 58 -5.93 -0.54 -15.74
C ARG A 58 -5.29 -0.31 -17.11
N LYS A 59 -5.39 0.92 -17.62
CA LYS A 59 -4.76 1.30 -18.90
C LYS A 59 -3.24 1.26 -18.83
N LEU A 60 -2.67 1.67 -17.70
CA LEU A 60 -1.22 1.54 -17.47
C LEU A 60 -0.80 0.07 -17.56
N LEU A 61 -1.51 -0.82 -16.87
CA LEU A 61 -1.19 -2.25 -16.86
C LEU A 61 -1.50 -2.94 -18.20
N ASP A 62 -2.45 -2.46 -18.98
CA ASP A 62 -2.68 -2.96 -20.34
C ASP A 62 -1.52 -2.60 -21.27
N ASP A 63 -0.89 -1.44 -21.07
CA ASP A 63 0.29 -1.00 -21.81
C ASP A 63 1.62 -1.59 -21.29
N HIS A 64 1.62 -2.54 -20.33
CA HIS A 64 2.83 -3.03 -19.65
C HIS A 64 3.92 -3.52 -20.61
N GLN A 65 3.56 -4.24 -21.69
CA GLN A 65 4.53 -4.72 -22.68
C GLN A 65 5.13 -3.58 -23.48
N LYS A 66 4.32 -2.62 -23.92
CA LYS A 66 4.76 -1.41 -24.64
C LYS A 66 5.72 -0.56 -23.80
N LEU A 67 5.49 -0.52 -22.48
CA LEU A 67 6.34 0.18 -21.52
C LEU A 67 7.61 -0.63 -21.16
N GLY A 68 7.67 -1.89 -21.54
CA GLY A 68 8.72 -2.82 -21.10
C GLY A 68 8.76 -2.93 -19.57
N LEU A 69 7.60 -2.96 -18.92
CA LEU A 69 7.47 -2.85 -17.47
C LEU A 69 7.94 -4.14 -16.79
N ASP A 70 8.82 -4.01 -15.79
CA ASP A 70 9.29 -5.12 -14.97
C ASP A 70 8.48 -5.25 -13.67
N GLY A 71 8.03 -4.14 -13.10
CA GLY A 71 7.29 -4.16 -11.84
C GLY A 71 6.54 -2.88 -11.52
N VAL A 72 5.71 -2.95 -10.49
CA VAL A 72 4.87 -1.84 -10.01
C VAL A 72 5.09 -1.57 -8.54
N ILE A 73 5.03 -0.28 -8.16
CA ILE A 73 4.96 0.19 -6.79
C ILE A 73 3.56 0.79 -6.59
N ILE A 74 2.80 0.23 -5.64
CA ILE A 74 1.40 0.55 -5.40
C ILE A 74 1.28 1.31 -4.09
N CYS A 75 0.80 2.56 -4.17
CA CYS A 75 0.67 3.50 -3.04
C CYS A 75 -0.70 4.21 -3.07
N THR A 76 -1.73 3.53 -3.54
CA THR A 76 -3.11 4.02 -3.63
C THR A 76 -3.84 3.95 -2.29
N ALA A 77 -5.14 4.23 -2.27
CA ALA A 77 -6.01 3.88 -1.15
C ALA A 77 -6.13 2.34 -1.03
N ASP A 78 -6.38 1.85 0.19
CA ASP A 78 -6.30 0.43 0.55
C ASP A 78 -7.16 -0.47 -0.33
N HIS A 79 -8.39 -0.03 -0.65
CA HIS A 79 -9.35 -0.79 -1.44
C HIS A 79 -8.92 -1.09 -2.89
N HIS A 80 -7.86 -0.43 -3.37
CA HIS A 80 -7.27 -0.72 -4.69
C HIS A 80 -6.12 -1.72 -4.63
N HIS A 81 -5.47 -1.89 -3.46
CA HIS A 81 -4.20 -2.61 -3.34
C HIS A 81 -4.26 -4.03 -3.89
N ALA A 82 -5.25 -4.81 -3.47
CA ALA A 82 -5.39 -6.19 -3.90
C ALA A 82 -5.67 -6.32 -5.40
N PHE A 83 -6.53 -5.46 -5.92
CA PHE A 83 -6.91 -5.48 -7.34
C PHE A 83 -5.70 -5.17 -8.23
N ILE A 84 -4.98 -4.09 -7.95
CA ILE A 84 -3.79 -3.71 -8.72
C ILE A 84 -2.71 -4.79 -8.60
N SER A 85 -2.46 -5.28 -7.38
CA SER A 85 -1.48 -6.34 -7.14
C SER A 85 -1.78 -7.60 -7.92
N ASN A 86 -3.04 -8.06 -7.87
CA ASN A 86 -3.47 -9.25 -8.56
C ASN A 86 -3.40 -9.09 -10.09
N TRP A 87 -3.76 -7.92 -10.58
CA TRP A 87 -3.71 -7.58 -12.01
C TRP A 87 -2.28 -7.55 -12.54
N ALA A 88 -1.36 -6.97 -11.77
CA ALA A 88 0.07 -6.94 -12.08
C ALA A 88 0.70 -8.34 -12.06
N LEU A 89 0.42 -9.14 -11.03
CA LEU A 89 0.90 -10.52 -10.93
C LEU A 89 0.43 -11.39 -12.12
N ASN A 90 -0.80 -11.20 -12.59
CA ASN A 90 -1.34 -11.91 -13.76
C ASN A 90 -0.64 -11.52 -15.07
N ARG A 91 0.00 -10.37 -15.12
CA ARG A 91 0.82 -9.90 -16.25
C ARG A 91 2.29 -10.27 -16.12
N GLY A 92 2.67 -10.99 -15.07
CA GLY A 92 4.06 -11.38 -14.85
C GLY A 92 4.95 -10.26 -14.33
N LEU A 93 4.36 -9.25 -13.67
CA LEU A 93 5.09 -8.12 -13.11
C LEU A 93 5.46 -8.36 -11.64
N HIS A 94 6.64 -7.87 -11.23
CA HIS A 94 7.01 -7.76 -9.83
C HIS A 94 6.14 -6.73 -9.11
N VAL A 95 5.83 -6.96 -7.84
CA VAL A 95 4.90 -6.09 -7.09
C VAL A 95 5.51 -5.66 -5.76
N TYR A 96 5.60 -4.36 -5.56
CA TYR A 96 5.70 -3.76 -4.24
C TYR A 96 4.37 -3.07 -3.94
N CYS A 97 3.69 -3.47 -2.87
CA CYS A 97 2.42 -2.88 -2.47
C CYS A 97 2.53 -2.31 -1.06
N GLU A 98 2.12 -1.05 -0.85
CA GLU A 98 2.03 -0.50 0.49
C GLU A 98 1.04 -1.30 1.35
N LYS A 99 1.22 -1.21 2.63
CA LYS A 99 0.32 -1.84 3.62
C LYS A 99 -0.99 -1.02 3.76
N PRO A 100 -2.10 -1.67 4.08
CA PRO A 100 -2.35 -3.11 4.10
C PRO A 100 -2.42 -3.70 2.69
N LEU A 101 -2.15 -4.99 2.55
CA LEU A 101 -2.13 -5.67 1.24
C LEU A 101 -3.51 -5.65 0.55
N ALA A 102 -4.57 -5.68 1.33
CA ALA A 102 -5.94 -5.81 0.86
C ALA A 102 -6.92 -5.17 1.83
N ASN A 103 -8.13 -4.88 1.38
CA ASN A 103 -9.21 -4.35 2.22
C ASN A 103 -10.00 -5.46 2.92
N THR A 104 -10.01 -6.66 2.36
CA THR A 104 -10.68 -7.82 2.93
C THR A 104 -9.76 -9.03 3.04
N ILE A 105 -10.16 -9.99 3.92
CA ILE A 105 -9.44 -11.26 4.07
C ILE A 105 -9.50 -12.08 2.78
N GLU A 106 -10.62 -12.05 2.08
CA GLU A 106 -10.79 -12.76 0.82
C GLU A 106 -9.84 -12.23 -0.25
N GLU A 107 -9.77 -10.93 -0.44
CA GLU A 107 -8.82 -10.27 -1.35
C GLU A 107 -7.37 -10.66 -1.01
N ALA A 108 -6.99 -10.62 0.26
CA ALA A 108 -5.66 -11.01 0.70
C ALA A 108 -5.33 -12.47 0.34
N ARG A 109 -6.31 -13.38 0.51
CA ARG A 109 -6.18 -14.80 0.14
C ARG A 109 -6.03 -15.00 -1.35
N ILE A 110 -6.78 -14.26 -2.16
CA ILE A 110 -6.69 -14.31 -3.63
C ILE A 110 -5.30 -13.84 -4.08
N VAL A 111 -4.81 -12.70 -3.59
CA VAL A 111 -3.47 -12.20 -3.94
C VAL A 111 -2.40 -13.21 -3.50
N ARG A 112 -2.52 -13.78 -2.29
CA ARG A 112 -1.60 -14.79 -1.79
C ARG A 112 -1.59 -16.04 -2.67
N ALA A 113 -2.75 -16.56 -3.05
CA ALA A 113 -2.85 -17.73 -3.92
C ALA A 113 -2.21 -17.48 -5.29
N ASN A 114 -2.48 -16.30 -5.88
CA ASN A 114 -1.88 -15.89 -7.14
C ASN A 114 -0.35 -15.78 -7.04
N TYR A 115 0.16 -15.15 -5.99
CA TYR A 115 1.61 -15.08 -5.72
C TYR A 115 2.22 -16.49 -5.59
N LEU A 116 1.64 -17.37 -4.77
CA LEU A 116 2.17 -18.71 -4.55
C LEU A 116 2.30 -19.53 -5.83
N SER A 117 1.38 -19.32 -6.79
CA SER A 117 1.46 -19.96 -8.12
C SER A 117 2.65 -19.45 -8.97
N LYS A 118 3.24 -18.33 -8.61
CA LYS A 118 4.28 -17.61 -9.37
C LYS A 118 5.55 -17.30 -8.54
N LYS A 119 5.62 -17.75 -7.30
CA LYS A 119 6.68 -17.35 -6.32
C LYS A 119 8.12 -17.58 -6.79
N ASN A 120 8.33 -18.53 -7.69
CA ASN A 120 9.67 -18.82 -8.24
C ASN A 120 10.04 -17.89 -9.42
N LYS A 121 9.12 -17.05 -9.89
CA LYS A 121 9.31 -16.16 -11.05
C LYS A 121 9.18 -14.70 -10.69
N LEU A 122 8.35 -14.36 -9.70
CA LEU A 122 8.02 -12.99 -9.34
C LEU A 122 8.45 -12.67 -7.92
N ALA A 123 9.08 -11.52 -7.75
CA ALA A 123 9.36 -10.93 -6.45
C ALA A 123 8.15 -10.07 -6.01
N THR A 124 7.76 -10.21 -4.75
CA THR A 124 6.71 -9.40 -4.14
C THR A 124 7.14 -8.91 -2.77
N GLN A 125 6.69 -7.72 -2.40
CA GLN A 125 6.94 -7.15 -1.08
C GLN A 125 5.74 -6.31 -0.64
N VAL A 126 5.28 -6.51 0.60
CA VAL A 126 4.38 -5.58 1.27
C VAL A 126 5.18 -4.51 2.01
N GLY A 127 4.72 -3.28 1.97
CA GLY A 127 5.42 -2.08 2.49
C GLY A 127 5.47 -1.99 4.01
N MET A 128 5.92 -3.04 4.68
CA MET A 128 6.11 -3.12 6.14
C MET A 128 7.44 -2.46 6.54
N GLN A 129 7.51 -1.14 6.41
CA GLN A 129 8.77 -0.38 6.53
C GLN A 129 9.54 -0.62 7.83
N ARG A 130 8.85 -0.78 8.98
CA ARG A 130 9.50 -0.99 10.28
C ARG A 130 10.20 -2.34 10.37
N HIS A 131 9.70 -3.34 9.66
CA HIS A 131 10.30 -4.66 9.57
C HIS A 131 11.73 -4.64 9.01
N ALA A 132 12.06 -3.65 8.18
CA ALA A 132 13.38 -3.47 7.59
C ALA A 132 14.37 -2.69 8.47
N PHE A 133 13.95 -2.17 9.62
CA PHE A 133 14.84 -1.42 10.50
C PHE A 133 15.81 -2.34 11.23
N GLN A 134 17.08 -1.91 11.34
CA GLN A 134 18.12 -2.68 12.02
C GLN A 134 17.73 -3.05 13.45
N ASN A 135 17.14 -2.13 14.20
CA ASN A 135 16.67 -2.38 15.56
C ASN A 135 15.58 -3.43 15.65
N PHE A 136 14.73 -3.58 14.64
CA PHE A 136 13.70 -4.61 14.61
C PHE A 136 14.32 -6.00 14.65
N ASN A 137 15.28 -6.27 13.77
CA ASN A 137 15.98 -7.54 13.72
C ASN A 137 16.79 -7.80 15.00
N ARG A 138 17.47 -6.76 15.51
CA ARG A 138 18.23 -6.86 16.75
C ARG A 138 17.33 -7.22 17.95
N LEU A 139 16.19 -6.56 18.11
CA LEU A 139 15.25 -6.85 19.19
C LEU A 139 14.71 -8.27 19.11
N ARG A 140 14.34 -8.71 17.90
CA ARG A 140 13.89 -10.09 17.66
C ARG A 140 14.96 -11.10 18.07
N GLU A 141 16.22 -10.89 17.68
CA GLU A 141 17.33 -11.79 18.00
C GLU A 141 17.63 -11.83 19.50
N LEU A 142 17.59 -10.68 20.19
CA LEU A 142 17.80 -10.62 21.63
C LEU A 142 16.73 -11.42 22.38
N VAL A 143 15.44 -11.25 22.02
CA VAL A 143 14.37 -11.99 22.67
C VAL A 143 14.45 -13.49 22.37
N ARG A 144 14.64 -13.88 21.11
CA ARG A 144 14.80 -15.28 20.71
C ARG A 144 16.07 -15.93 21.29
N GLY A 145 17.12 -15.13 21.53
CA GLY A 145 18.33 -15.54 22.22
C GLY A 145 18.24 -15.55 23.73
N ASN A 146 17.03 -15.42 24.28
CA ASN A 146 16.76 -15.48 25.73
C ASN A 146 17.41 -14.36 26.57
N ALA A 147 17.67 -13.19 25.95
CA ALA A 147 18.32 -12.06 26.66
C ALA A 147 17.47 -11.47 27.80
N ILE A 148 16.17 -11.69 27.78
CA ILE A 148 15.20 -11.28 28.83
C ILE A 148 14.60 -12.47 29.58
N GLY A 149 15.16 -13.66 29.43
CA GLY A 149 14.60 -14.90 29.99
C GLY A 149 13.43 -15.43 29.15
N GLU A 150 12.70 -16.40 29.72
CA GLU A 150 11.53 -16.99 29.08
C GLU A 150 10.41 -15.95 28.92
N LEU A 151 9.91 -15.82 27.70
CA LEU A 151 8.84 -14.86 27.39
C LEU A 151 7.49 -15.42 27.87
N SER A 152 6.92 -14.83 28.89
CA SER A 152 5.60 -15.23 29.44
C SER A 152 4.45 -14.43 28.81
N ALA A 153 4.67 -13.18 28.47
CA ALA A 153 3.65 -12.33 27.84
C ALA A 153 4.30 -11.21 27.03
N ALA A 154 3.61 -10.74 26.00
CA ALA A 154 4.00 -9.62 25.20
C ALA A 154 2.77 -8.76 24.83
N TYR A 155 2.88 -7.46 24.94
CA TYR A 155 1.79 -6.51 24.73
C TYR A 155 2.16 -5.49 23.66
N ALA A 156 1.23 -5.21 22.76
CA ALA A 156 1.31 -4.11 21.82
C ALA A 156 0.03 -3.29 21.87
N TRP A 157 0.16 -1.97 21.86
CA TRP A 157 -0.98 -1.08 21.90
C TRP A 157 -0.75 0.16 21.05
N GLY A 158 -1.86 0.77 20.60
CA GLY A 158 -1.90 2.05 19.91
C GLY A 158 -2.98 2.93 20.50
N ASN A 159 -2.77 4.25 20.47
CA ASN A 159 -3.69 5.23 21.03
C ASN A 159 -4.35 6.14 19.98
N ARG A 160 -4.22 5.82 18.71
CA ARG A 160 -4.91 6.56 17.65
C ARG A 160 -6.38 6.18 17.66
N GLN A 161 -7.23 7.12 18.00
CA GLN A 161 -8.67 6.94 17.98
C GLN A 161 -9.31 8.02 17.12
N ILE A 162 -9.79 7.64 15.95
CA ILE A 162 -10.61 8.49 15.12
C ILE A 162 -11.94 7.76 14.93
N ARG A 163 -13.02 8.37 15.43
CA ARG A 163 -14.38 7.84 15.28
C ARG A 163 -15.10 8.61 14.20
N ARG A 164 -15.80 7.89 13.33
CA ARG A 164 -16.67 8.46 12.30
C ARG A 164 -18.04 7.77 12.35
N PRO A 165 -19.13 8.52 12.52
CA PRO A 165 -20.47 7.96 12.59
C PRO A 165 -21.06 7.81 11.18
N GLY A 166 -20.66 6.79 10.43
CA GLY A 166 -21.15 6.51 9.09
C GLY A 166 -20.46 7.32 7.99
N TYR A 167 -20.90 7.13 6.75
CA TYR A 167 -20.33 7.78 5.57
C TYR A 167 -20.76 9.25 5.46
N TYR A 168 -19.93 10.04 4.81
CA TYR A 168 -20.24 11.43 4.57
C TYR A 168 -21.41 11.59 3.58
N PRO A 169 -22.31 12.56 3.82
CA PRO A 169 -23.34 12.92 2.86
C PRO A 169 -22.71 13.55 1.61
N SER A 170 -23.50 13.66 0.55
CA SER A 170 -23.10 14.38 -0.66
C SER A 170 -22.73 15.83 -0.33
N ALA A 171 -21.59 16.28 -0.85
CA ALA A 171 -21.14 17.67 -0.76
C ALA A 171 -20.87 18.28 -2.15
N GLY A 172 -21.72 17.94 -3.11
CA GLY A 172 -21.66 18.43 -4.49
C GLY A 172 -20.88 17.50 -5.42
N ASN A 173 -20.31 18.08 -6.47
CA ASN A 173 -19.53 17.35 -7.45
C ASN A 173 -18.04 17.34 -7.06
N PRO A 174 -17.29 16.29 -7.42
CA PRO A 174 -15.85 16.30 -7.26
C PRO A 174 -15.21 17.42 -8.10
N PRO A 175 -14.08 17.99 -7.67
CA PRO A 175 -13.34 18.95 -8.47
C PRO A 175 -12.86 18.31 -9.77
N SER A 176 -12.70 19.10 -10.83
CA SER A 176 -12.39 18.63 -12.18
C SER A 176 -11.06 17.90 -12.32
N ASN A 177 -10.12 18.13 -11.41
CA ASN A 177 -8.83 17.48 -11.33
C ASN A 177 -8.85 16.13 -10.57
N LEU A 178 -10.02 15.70 -10.06
CA LEU A 178 -10.19 14.45 -9.33
C LEU A 178 -11.12 13.50 -10.11
N HIS A 179 -10.58 12.42 -10.61
CA HIS A 179 -11.35 11.37 -11.29
C HIS A 179 -12.00 10.45 -10.24
N TYR A 180 -13.09 10.93 -9.64
CA TYR A 180 -13.69 10.33 -8.45
C TYR A 180 -14.25 8.92 -8.68
N ASP A 181 -14.80 8.64 -9.84
CA ASP A 181 -15.26 7.31 -10.26
C ASP A 181 -14.09 6.30 -10.29
N LEU A 182 -12.92 6.72 -10.73
CA LEU A 182 -11.71 5.90 -10.70
C LEU A 182 -11.18 5.73 -9.27
N TRP A 183 -11.36 6.74 -8.40
CA TRP A 183 -11.02 6.62 -6.99
C TRP A 183 -11.92 5.62 -6.26
N LEU A 184 -13.23 5.64 -6.52
CA LEU A 184 -14.16 4.65 -6.00
C LEU A 184 -13.76 3.24 -6.47
N GLY A 185 -13.43 3.08 -7.73
CA GLY A 185 -12.93 1.84 -8.30
C GLY A 185 -13.79 0.62 -7.94
N PRO A 186 -13.27 -0.36 -7.16
CA PRO A 186 -14.01 -1.54 -6.77
C PRO A 186 -14.99 -1.33 -5.60
N ALA A 187 -14.91 -0.19 -4.90
CA ALA A 187 -15.78 0.10 -3.76
C ALA A 187 -17.23 0.37 -4.21
N PRO A 188 -18.24 0.14 -3.35
CA PRO A 188 -19.59 0.60 -3.60
C PRO A 188 -19.64 2.10 -3.87
N TYR A 189 -20.66 2.53 -4.62
CA TYR A 189 -20.84 3.95 -4.87
C TYR A 189 -21.18 4.71 -3.59
N HIS A 190 -20.39 5.75 -3.31
CA HIS A 190 -20.68 6.77 -2.32
C HIS A 190 -20.66 8.14 -3.00
N PRO A 191 -21.58 9.06 -2.67
CA PRO A 191 -21.54 10.41 -3.21
C PRO A 191 -20.26 11.12 -2.77
N TYR A 192 -19.76 12.03 -3.61
CA TYR A 192 -18.55 12.77 -3.30
C TYR A 192 -18.71 13.62 -2.03
N ASN A 193 -17.67 13.57 -1.21
CA ASN A 193 -17.47 14.49 -0.10
C ASN A 193 -15.96 14.75 0.09
N PRO A 194 -15.49 16.01 0.18
CA PRO A 194 -14.08 16.34 0.39
C PRO A 194 -13.54 15.82 1.73
N GLY A 195 -14.41 15.47 2.67
CA GLY A 195 -14.04 14.86 3.94
C GLY A 195 -13.24 13.58 3.81
N TYR A 196 -13.51 12.75 2.79
CA TYR A 196 -12.74 11.53 2.54
C TYR A 196 -11.25 11.80 2.30
N PHE A 197 -10.93 12.97 1.76
CA PHE A 197 -9.58 13.36 1.36
C PHE A 197 -8.87 14.26 2.38
N LYS A 198 -9.48 14.51 3.55
CA LYS A 198 -8.82 15.24 4.64
C LYS A 198 -7.65 14.45 5.21
N GLY A 199 -6.65 15.17 5.71
CA GLY A 199 -5.39 14.61 6.17
C GLY A 199 -4.26 14.88 5.19
N GLY A 200 -3.13 14.25 5.36
CA GLY A 200 -2.00 14.46 4.48
C GLY A 200 -0.69 13.85 4.96
N PRO A 201 0.40 14.01 4.18
CA PRO A 201 1.72 13.52 4.53
C PRO A 201 2.18 14.04 5.91
N GLY A 202 2.69 13.13 6.73
CA GLY A 202 3.16 13.44 8.08
C GLY A 202 2.08 13.55 9.15
N ALA A 203 0.79 13.64 8.76
CA ALA A 203 -0.35 13.47 9.65
C ALA A 203 -0.80 11.99 9.65
N ASN A 204 -1.90 11.71 10.31
CA ASN A 204 -2.61 10.44 10.15
C ASN A 204 -2.98 10.25 8.67
N CYS A 205 -3.16 9.00 8.23
CA CYS A 205 -3.67 8.71 6.89
C CYS A 205 -4.93 9.52 6.58
N LEU A 206 -5.24 9.65 5.30
CA LEU A 206 -6.44 10.35 4.87
C LEU A 206 -7.69 9.74 5.51
N GLU A 207 -8.71 10.56 5.74
CA GLU A 207 -9.91 10.14 6.47
C GLU A 207 -10.68 9.00 5.79
N TRP A 208 -10.52 8.77 4.48
CA TRP A 208 -11.11 7.62 3.79
C TRP A 208 -10.77 6.29 4.46
N ASN A 209 -9.60 6.18 5.11
CA ASN A 209 -9.19 4.97 5.79
C ASN A 209 -10.11 4.56 6.96
N MET A 210 -10.93 5.49 7.47
CA MET A 210 -11.88 5.23 8.55
C MET A 210 -13.20 4.61 8.07
N PHE A 211 -13.39 4.44 6.77
CA PHE A 211 -14.60 3.93 6.17
C PHE A 211 -14.36 2.54 5.58
N TRP A 212 -15.22 1.61 5.94
CA TRP A 212 -15.08 0.18 5.68
C TRP A 212 -14.87 -0.17 4.20
N ASP A 213 -15.51 0.58 3.30
CA ASP A 213 -15.40 0.34 1.85
C ASP A 213 -14.08 0.86 1.25
N PHE A 214 -13.34 1.72 1.96
CA PHE A 214 -12.16 2.38 1.43
C PHE A 214 -10.86 2.00 2.13
N GLY A 215 -10.95 1.54 3.40
CA GLY A 215 -9.77 1.24 4.20
C GLY A 215 -10.06 0.33 5.39
N ASN A 216 -9.02 -0.01 6.11
CA ASN A 216 -9.03 -0.96 7.22
C ASN A 216 -9.02 -0.28 8.60
N GLY A 217 -9.26 1.03 8.66
CA GLY A 217 -9.23 1.79 9.90
C GLY A 217 -7.87 1.76 10.60
N GLN A 218 -7.89 2.00 11.90
CA GLN A 218 -6.65 2.07 12.70
C GLN A 218 -5.91 0.74 12.79
N ILE A 219 -6.63 -0.38 12.78
CA ILE A 219 -6.00 -1.71 12.83
C ILE A 219 -5.24 -1.97 11.53
N GLY A 220 -5.82 -1.69 10.38
CA GLY A 220 -5.15 -1.85 9.09
C GLY A 220 -3.98 -0.88 8.91
N ASP A 221 -4.17 0.40 9.28
CA ASP A 221 -3.11 1.41 9.15
C ASP A 221 -1.97 1.19 10.15
N MET A 222 -2.29 1.08 11.43
CA MET A 222 -1.27 1.06 12.50
C MET A 222 -1.04 -0.31 13.10
N GLY A 223 -2.00 -1.21 13.06
CA GLY A 223 -1.86 -2.56 13.62
C GLY A 223 -0.70 -3.31 12.98
N SER A 224 -0.55 -3.19 11.66
CA SER A 224 0.60 -3.72 10.93
C SER A 224 1.95 -3.23 11.48
N HIS A 225 2.04 -1.97 11.93
CA HIS A 225 3.25 -1.40 12.51
C HIS A 225 3.43 -1.74 14.00
N THR A 226 2.33 -1.85 14.74
CA THR A 226 2.35 -2.02 16.19
C THR A 226 2.56 -3.48 16.56
N MET A 227 1.89 -4.40 15.87
CA MET A 227 1.95 -5.84 16.16
C MET A 227 3.13 -6.55 15.51
N ASP A 228 3.72 -5.99 14.44
CA ASP A 228 4.72 -6.66 13.60
C ASP A 228 5.90 -7.22 14.40
N LEU A 229 6.48 -6.43 15.31
CA LEU A 229 7.60 -6.89 16.13
C LEU A 229 7.21 -8.07 17.02
N LEU A 230 6.09 -7.95 17.74
CA LEU A 230 5.64 -9.02 18.63
C LEU A 230 5.33 -10.29 17.85
N TRP A 231 4.59 -10.17 16.77
CA TRP A 231 4.23 -11.29 15.90
C TRP A 231 5.46 -12.04 15.42
N ASN A 232 6.49 -11.28 15.03
CA ASN A 232 7.75 -11.82 14.54
C ASN A 232 8.63 -12.45 15.65
N VAL A 233 8.63 -11.84 16.85
CA VAL A 233 9.40 -12.33 18.00
C VAL A 233 8.88 -13.68 18.48
N VAL A 234 7.55 -13.83 18.58
CA VAL A 234 6.92 -15.07 19.06
C VAL A 234 6.63 -16.08 17.95
N ASP A 235 6.99 -15.75 16.69
CA ASP A 235 6.72 -16.56 15.51
C ASP A 235 5.24 -16.93 15.35
N ALA A 236 4.36 -15.97 15.65
CA ALA A 236 2.92 -16.18 15.59
C ALA A 236 2.44 -16.42 14.16
N GLN A 237 1.53 -17.37 13.98
CA GLN A 237 0.95 -17.67 12.65
C GLN A 237 -0.45 -17.07 12.51
N TYR A 238 -1.24 -17.08 13.58
CA TYR A 238 -2.60 -16.55 13.60
C TYR A 238 -3.03 -16.24 15.05
N ALA A 239 -4.02 -15.37 15.20
CA ALA A 239 -4.66 -15.11 16.48
C ALA A 239 -5.59 -16.27 16.85
N THR A 240 -5.60 -16.68 18.11
CA THR A 240 -6.49 -17.72 18.62
C THR A 240 -7.81 -17.16 19.14
N THR A 241 -7.78 -15.92 19.62
CA THR A 241 -8.96 -15.19 20.11
C THR A 241 -8.91 -13.74 19.63
N ALA A 242 -10.08 -13.14 19.46
CA ALA A 242 -10.24 -11.71 19.20
C ALA A 242 -11.49 -11.24 19.96
N GLU A 243 -11.39 -10.09 20.62
CA GLU A 243 -12.48 -9.43 21.32
C GLU A 243 -12.56 -7.97 20.84
N ALA A 244 -13.79 -7.41 20.70
CA ALA A 244 -14.05 -6.05 20.27
C ALA A 244 -15.11 -5.35 21.14
#